data_09816c77c61826b75167237d9c0f9e5a
#
_entry.id   09816c77c61826b75167237d9c0f9e5a
#
_cell.length_a   1.000
_cell.length_b   1.000
_cell.length_c   1.000
_cell.angle_alpha   90.00
_cell.angle_beta   90.00
_cell.angle_gamma   90.00
#
_symmetry.space_group_name_H-M   'P 1'
#
loop_
_entity.id
_entity.type
_entity.pdbx_description
1 polymer ?
#
loop_
_entity_poly.entity_id
_entity_poly.type
_entity_poly.pdbx_seq_one_letter_code
_entity_poly.pdbx_strand_id
1 'polypeptide(L)'
;MRILGPSLVLLLLAAAAGPASAGASAPKGPLNTLADVGKALRGCWEWPPQSETQSGIDLTIRLSFKRNGEIFGARITHQSGGGSEEEHALYYGVLMRALSLCSPLPVSESLGNAIAGRPFYFRFHDTRQERKA
;
A
#
# COMPACT_ATOMS: atom_id res chain seq x y z
N MET A 1 -40.87 -5.64 -55.31
CA MET A 1 -40.13 -6.29 -54.23
C MET A 1 -39.33 -5.26 -53.48
N ARG A 2 -39.67 -5.02 -52.28
CA ARG A 2 -38.88 -4.10 -51.41
C ARG A 2 -38.06 -4.93 -50.48
N ILE A 3 -36.77 -4.84 -50.61
CA ILE A 3 -35.84 -5.45 -49.67
C ILE A 3 -35.63 -4.47 -48.53
N LEU A 4 -36.19 -4.76 -47.38
CA LEU A 4 -35.91 -4.07 -46.16
C LEU A 4 -34.57 -4.55 -45.64
N GLY A 5 -33.54 -3.76 -45.79
CA GLY A 5 -32.24 -4.03 -45.20
C GLY A 5 -32.33 -3.98 -43.68
N PRO A 6 -31.72 -4.92 -42.97
CA PRO A 6 -31.69 -4.82 -41.51
C PRO A 6 -30.82 -3.68 -41.09
N SER A 7 -31.41 -2.72 -40.35
CA SER A 7 -30.68 -1.69 -39.67
C SER A 7 -29.76 -2.31 -38.64
N LEU A 8 -28.48 -2.24 -38.90
CA LEU A 8 -27.46 -2.65 -37.99
C LEU A 8 -27.39 -1.61 -36.86
N VAL A 9 -28.05 -1.90 -35.75
CA VAL A 9 -27.91 -1.11 -34.55
C VAL A 9 -26.56 -1.46 -33.94
N LEU A 10 -25.59 -0.57 -34.19
CA LEU A 10 -24.29 -0.65 -33.55
C LEU A 10 -24.44 -0.25 -32.09
N LEU A 11 -24.54 -1.23 -31.21
CA LEU A 11 -24.49 -0.99 -29.77
C LEU A 11 -23.05 -0.63 -29.43
N LEU A 12 -22.77 0.65 -29.28
CA LEU A 12 -21.53 1.11 -28.65
C LEU A 12 -21.63 0.75 -27.16
N LEU A 13 -21.00 -0.33 -26.77
CA LEU A 13 -20.67 -0.53 -25.36
C LEU A 13 -19.63 0.50 -24.99
N ALA A 14 -20.05 1.58 -24.39
CA ALA A 14 -19.15 2.47 -23.69
C ALA A 14 -18.67 1.71 -22.45
N ALA A 15 -17.45 1.19 -22.50
CA ALA A 15 -16.78 0.69 -21.32
C ALA A 15 -16.54 1.91 -20.42
N ALA A 16 -17.38 2.04 -19.40
CA ALA A 16 -17.14 3.03 -18.36
C ALA A 16 -15.91 2.56 -17.59
N ALA A 17 -14.76 3.16 -17.90
CA ALA A 17 -13.61 3.05 -17.01
C ALA A 17 -14.02 3.71 -15.69
N GLY A 18 -14.22 2.91 -14.65
CA GLY A 18 -14.50 3.42 -13.31
C GLY A 18 -13.39 4.35 -12.85
N PRO A 19 -13.67 5.35 -12.00
CA PRO A 19 -12.63 6.21 -11.46
C PRO A 19 -11.59 5.35 -10.76
N ALA A 20 -10.31 5.60 -11.07
CA ALA A 20 -9.22 4.96 -10.36
C ALA A 20 -9.39 5.27 -8.87
N SER A 21 -9.61 4.25 -8.04
CA SER A 21 -9.70 4.46 -6.60
C SER A 21 -8.36 4.99 -6.09
N ALA A 22 -8.39 6.03 -5.24
CA ALA A 22 -7.22 6.56 -4.56
C ALA A 22 -6.75 5.57 -3.48
N GLY A 23 -6.54 4.29 -3.85
CA GLY A 23 -6.10 3.23 -2.98
C GLY A 23 -4.60 3.01 -3.02
N ALA A 24 -4.17 2.01 -2.26
CA ALA A 24 -2.80 1.54 -2.28
C ALA A 24 -2.39 1.10 -3.70
N SER A 25 -1.17 1.41 -4.07
CA SER A 25 -0.64 1.05 -5.38
C SER A 25 0.80 0.53 -5.27
N ALA A 26 1.14 -0.42 -6.15
CA ALA A 26 2.50 -0.92 -6.24
C ALA A 26 3.46 0.22 -6.65
N PRO A 27 4.64 0.26 -6.03
CA PRO A 27 5.61 1.32 -6.31
C PRO A 27 6.20 1.19 -7.71
N LYS A 28 6.52 2.35 -8.26
CA LYS A 28 7.26 2.46 -9.53
C LYS A 28 8.71 2.81 -9.23
N GLY A 29 9.62 2.12 -9.90
CA GLY A 29 11.04 2.32 -9.69
C GLY A 29 11.75 3.04 -10.80
N PRO A 30 13.07 3.14 -10.69
CA PRO A 30 13.87 2.62 -9.58
C PRO A 30 13.85 3.50 -8.34
N LEU A 31 13.87 2.87 -7.17
CA LEU A 31 14.02 3.56 -5.88
C LEU A 31 15.52 3.69 -5.57
N ASN A 32 15.99 4.90 -5.34
CA ASN A 32 17.42 5.18 -5.21
C ASN A 32 17.84 5.54 -3.77
N THR A 33 16.90 5.91 -2.91
CA THR A 33 17.17 6.36 -1.54
C THR A 33 16.23 5.70 -0.54
N LEU A 34 16.60 5.73 0.74
CA LEU A 34 15.69 5.28 1.81
C LEU A 34 14.43 6.14 1.90
N ALA A 35 14.51 7.41 1.55
CA ALA A 35 13.34 8.28 1.46
C ALA A 35 12.36 7.77 0.39
N ASP A 36 12.87 7.34 -0.75
CA ASP A 36 12.07 6.72 -1.81
C ASP A 36 11.39 5.43 -1.31
N VAL A 37 12.11 4.61 -0.55
CA VAL A 37 11.57 3.38 0.05
C VAL A 37 10.43 3.71 1.01
N GLY A 38 10.61 4.67 1.89
CA GLY A 38 9.57 5.11 2.82
C GLY A 38 8.32 5.61 2.10
N LYS A 39 8.49 6.39 1.05
CA LYS A 39 7.39 6.87 0.22
C LYS A 39 6.67 5.72 -0.49
N ALA A 40 7.42 4.77 -1.03
CA ALA A 40 6.87 3.59 -1.68
C ALA A 40 6.05 2.74 -0.71
N LEU A 41 6.56 2.51 0.50
CA LEU A 41 5.84 1.77 1.54
C LEU A 41 4.54 2.46 1.93
N ARG A 42 4.55 3.79 2.07
CA ARG A 42 3.31 4.55 2.33
C ARG A 42 2.31 4.43 1.19
N GLY A 43 2.78 4.35 -0.04
CA GLY A 43 1.94 4.14 -1.22
C GLY A 43 1.25 2.78 -1.26
N CYS A 44 1.83 1.77 -0.62
CA CYS A 44 1.25 0.42 -0.49
C CYS A 44 0.33 0.30 0.73
N TRP A 45 0.37 1.28 1.62
CA TRP A 45 -0.33 1.22 2.88
C TRP A 45 -1.77 1.71 2.74
N GLU A 46 -2.71 0.92 3.22
CA GLU A 46 -4.12 1.26 3.25
C GLU A 46 -4.64 1.11 4.69
N TRP A 47 -4.97 2.24 5.30
CA TRP A 47 -5.49 2.25 6.64
C TRP A 47 -6.83 1.51 6.73
N PRO A 48 -7.12 0.81 7.85
CA PRO A 48 -8.44 0.24 8.09
C PRO A 48 -9.52 1.31 8.11
N PRO A 49 -10.80 0.93 7.91
CA PRO A 49 -11.91 1.88 8.04
C PRO A 49 -11.88 2.62 9.38
N GLN A 50 -12.14 3.92 9.38
CA GLN A 50 -12.14 4.74 10.59
C GLN A 50 -13.14 4.26 11.66
N SER A 51 -14.23 3.62 11.22
CA SER A 51 -15.22 3.03 12.12
C SER A 51 -14.68 1.88 12.98
N GLU A 52 -13.56 1.27 12.55
CA GLU A 52 -12.95 0.12 13.23
C GLU A 52 -11.69 0.48 14.00
N THR A 53 -11.26 1.74 13.97
CA THR A 53 -9.99 2.19 14.53
C THR A 53 -10.14 3.43 15.39
N GLN A 54 -9.19 3.60 16.31
CA GLN A 54 -9.02 4.85 17.04
C GLN A 54 -8.21 5.83 16.21
N SER A 55 -8.48 7.12 16.37
CA SER A 55 -7.71 8.17 15.72
C SER A 55 -6.33 8.34 16.36
N GLY A 56 -5.37 8.82 15.57
CA GLY A 56 -4.05 9.18 16.06
C GLY A 56 -3.16 8.00 16.40
N ILE A 57 -3.44 6.81 15.87
CA ILE A 57 -2.60 5.65 16.11
C ILE A 57 -1.27 5.80 15.39
N ASP A 58 -0.21 5.55 16.14
CA ASP A 58 1.14 5.39 15.62
C ASP A 58 1.51 3.92 15.54
N LEU A 59 2.06 3.53 14.42
CA LEU A 59 2.65 2.22 14.23
C LEU A 59 4.12 2.35 13.89
N THR A 60 4.96 1.54 14.51
CA THR A 60 6.34 1.35 14.09
C THR A 60 6.49 -0.06 13.55
N ILE A 61 7.01 -0.15 12.35
CA ILE A 61 7.20 -1.40 11.65
C ILE A 61 8.69 -1.61 11.40
N ARG A 62 9.17 -2.79 11.73
CA ARG A 62 10.53 -3.21 11.44
C ARG A 62 10.51 -4.08 10.21
N LEU A 63 11.33 -3.73 9.21
CA LEU A 63 11.48 -4.45 7.96
C LEU A 63 12.95 -4.70 7.66
N SER A 64 13.22 -5.77 6.96
CA SER A 64 14.53 -6.00 6.30
C SER A 64 14.30 -6.25 4.83
N PHE A 65 15.32 -6.01 4.03
CA PHE A 65 15.25 -6.15 2.57
C PHE A 65 16.36 -7.08 2.07
N LYS A 66 16.03 -7.88 1.08
CA LYS A 66 17.03 -8.54 0.25
C LYS A 66 17.56 -7.55 -0.79
N ARG A 67 18.69 -7.86 -1.38
CA ARG A 67 19.30 -7.03 -2.44
C ARG A 67 18.35 -6.73 -3.59
N ASN A 68 17.49 -7.68 -3.95
CA ASN A 68 16.51 -7.53 -5.02
C ASN A 68 15.24 -6.75 -4.63
N GLY A 69 15.17 -6.23 -3.39
CA GLY A 69 14.03 -5.50 -2.89
C GLY A 69 12.95 -6.34 -2.22
N GLU A 70 13.09 -7.65 -2.15
CA GLU A 70 12.16 -8.48 -1.37
C GLU A 70 12.19 -8.08 0.10
N ILE A 71 11.00 -8.00 0.71
CA ILE A 71 10.83 -7.64 2.11
C ILE A 71 10.76 -8.91 2.94
N PHE A 72 11.51 -8.94 4.03
CA PHE A 72 11.47 -10.05 4.98
C PHE A 72 11.59 -9.56 6.42
N GLY A 73 11.28 -10.41 7.38
CA GLY A 73 11.36 -10.07 8.81
C GLY A 73 10.44 -8.93 9.23
N ALA A 74 9.34 -8.74 8.52
CA ALA A 74 8.41 -7.66 8.77
C ALA A 74 7.58 -7.92 10.03
N ARG A 75 7.51 -6.92 10.93
CA ARG A 75 6.66 -6.98 12.12
C ARG A 75 6.34 -5.59 12.66
N ILE A 76 5.22 -5.51 13.36
CA ILE A 76 4.86 -4.32 14.13
C ILE A 76 5.61 -4.41 15.46
N THR A 77 6.47 -3.44 15.75
CA THR A 77 7.25 -3.39 16.99
C THR A 77 6.63 -2.45 18.02
N HIS A 78 5.79 -1.52 17.59
CA HIS A 78 5.09 -0.58 18.44
C HIS A 78 3.74 -0.22 17.85
N GLN A 79 2.72 -0.17 18.71
CA GLN A 79 1.40 0.33 18.40
C GLN A 79 0.91 1.17 19.56
N SER A 80 0.64 2.45 19.33
CA SER A 80 0.09 3.33 20.37
C SER A 80 -1.40 3.04 20.62
N GLY A 81 -1.92 3.55 21.73
CA GLY A 81 -3.36 3.48 22.01
C GLY A 81 -3.82 2.21 22.72
N GLY A 82 -2.94 1.28 23.06
CA GLY A 82 -3.27 0.10 23.87
C GLY A 82 -4.40 -0.76 23.34
N GLY A 83 -4.49 -0.92 22.03
CA GLY A 83 -5.59 -1.57 21.34
C GLY A 83 -5.87 -3.01 21.78
N SER A 84 -7.10 -3.45 21.51
CA SER A 84 -7.53 -4.82 21.70
C SER A 84 -6.80 -5.81 20.79
N GLU A 85 -6.94 -7.10 21.04
CA GLU A 85 -6.40 -8.14 20.16
C GLU A 85 -6.98 -8.04 18.75
N GLU A 86 -8.27 -7.69 18.63
CA GLU A 86 -8.93 -7.48 17.34
C GLU A 86 -8.30 -6.32 16.57
N GLU A 87 -7.96 -5.24 17.25
CA GLU A 87 -7.30 -4.09 16.65
C GLU A 87 -5.87 -4.41 16.22
N HIS A 88 -5.12 -5.15 17.04
CA HIS A 88 -3.80 -5.65 16.65
C HIS A 88 -3.87 -6.55 15.42
N ALA A 89 -4.83 -7.46 15.36
CA ALA A 89 -5.02 -8.33 14.21
C ALA A 89 -5.39 -7.52 12.93
N LEU A 90 -6.17 -6.47 13.09
CA LEU A 90 -6.57 -5.58 12.00
C LEU A 90 -5.36 -4.89 11.38
N TYR A 91 -4.49 -4.29 12.19
CA TYR A 91 -3.27 -3.63 11.71
C TYR A 91 -2.24 -4.61 11.15
N TYR A 92 -2.15 -5.80 11.74
CA TYR A 92 -1.33 -6.86 11.17
C TYR A 92 -1.80 -7.23 9.76
N GLY A 93 -3.11 -7.34 9.55
CA GLY A 93 -3.68 -7.57 8.22
C GLY A 93 -3.36 -6.45 7.23
N VAL A 94 -3.39 -5.20 7.67
CA VAL A 94 -2.97 -4.05 6.86
C VAL A 94 -1.50 -4.17 6.44
N LEU A 95 -0.63 -4.53 7.39
CA LEU A 95 0.78 -4.75 7.11
C LEU A 95 0.98 -5.85 6.07
N MET A 96 0.34 -6.99 6.24
CA MET A 96 0.49 -8.11 5.31
C MET A 96 0.01 -7.77 3.91
N ARG A 97 -1.07 -7.02 3.76
CA ARG A 97 -1.55 -6.55 2.44
C ARG A 97 -0.56 -5.58 1.80
N ALA A 98 -0.04 -4.64 2.59
CA ALA A 98 0.95 -3.69 2.10
C ALA A 98 2.22 -4.40 1.60
N LEU A 99 2.71 -5.38 2.32
CA LEU A 99 3.88 -6.16 1.93
C LEU A 99 3.62 -6.96 0.65
N SER A 100 2.44 -7.54 0.53
CA SER A 100 2.03 -8.27 -0.67
C SER A 100 2.07 -7.39 -1.92
N LEU A 101 1.71 -6.12 -1.78
CA LEU A 101 1.70 -5.15 -2.87
C LEU A 101 3.08 -4.55 -3.14
N CYS A 102 3.87 -4.32 -2.11
CA CYS A 102 5.17 -3.65 -2.20
C CYS A 102 6.36 -4.59 -2.46
N SER A 103 6.27 -5.86 -2.11
CA SER A 103 7.40 -6.78 -2.25
C SER A 103 7.35 -7.52 -3.60
N PRO A 104 8.45 -7.53 -4.38
CA PRO A 104 9.70 -6.84 -4.13
C PRO A 104 9.63 -5.34 -4.46
N LEU A 105 10.34 -4.52 -3.71
CA LEU A 105 10.51 -3.11 -4.04
C LEU A 105 11.44 -2.95 -5.25
N PRO A 106 11.11 -2.04 -6.19
CA PRO A 106 11.95 -1.81 -7.37
C PRO A 106 13.17 -0.94 -7.04
N VAL A 107 14.02 -1.43 -6.16
CA VAL A 107 15.24 -0.72 -5.75
C VAL A 107 16.29 -0.73 -6.84
N SER A 108 17.07 0.36 -6.93
CA SER A 108 18.27 0.39 -7.76
C SER A 108 19.29 -0.62 -7.23
N GLU A 109 20.21 -1.05 -8.08
CA GLU A 109 21.28 -1.95 -7.68
C GLU A 109 22.11 -1.37 -6.52
N SER A 110 22.44 -0.09 -6.60
CA SER A 110 23.19 0.62 -5.57
C SER A 110 22.44 0.63 -4.23
N LEU A 111 21.16 0.97 -4.24
CA LEU A 111 20.37 0.97 -3.01
C LEU A 111 20.21 -0.44 -2.46
N GLY A 112 19.89 -1.41 -3.30
CA GLY A 112 19.74 -2.81 -2.90
C GLY A 112 20.99 -3.34 -2.19
N ASN A 113 22.18 -3.05 -2.72
CA ASN A 113 23.45 -3.42 -2.11
C ASN A 113 23.65 -2.74 -0.75
N ALA A 114 23.24 -1.48 -0.61
CA ALA A 114 23.43 -0.71 0.60
C ALA A 114 22.52 -1.18 1.75
N ILE A 115 21.28 -1.61 1.45
CA ILE A 115 20.29 -1.94 2.47
C ILE A 115 20.14 -3.43 2.75
N ALA A 116 20.70 -4.29 1.92
CA ALA A 116 20.54 -5.75 2.03
C ALA A 116 20.88 -6.27 3.43
N GLY A 117 19.96 -7.00 4.04
CA GLY A 117 20.13 -7.63 5.33
C GLY A 117 20.08 -6.71 6.55
N ARG A 118 19.90 -5.42 6.36
CA ARG A 118 19.82 -4.45 7.47
C ARG A 118 18.38 -4.26 7.90
N PRO A 119 18.09 -4.21 9.21
CA PRO A 119 16.76 -3.86 9.70
C PRO A 119 16.55 -2.36 9.62
N PHE A 120 15.35 -1.96 9.21
CA PHE A 120 14.92 -0.56 9.19
C PHE A 120 13.59 -0.43 9.93
N TYR A 121 13.38 0.73 10.54
CA TYR A 121 12.16 1.05 11.25
C TYR A 121 11.43 2.15 10.49
N PHE A 122 10.16 1.91 10.19
CA PHE A 122 9.28 2.87 9.54
C PHE A 122 8.13 3.20 10.47
N ARG A 123 7.84 4.48 10.60
CA ARG A 123 6.75 4.95 11.43
C ARG A 123 5.60 5.40 10.56
N PHE A 124 4.40 4.93 10.90
CA PHE A 124 3.15 5.31 10.25
C PHE A 124 2.23 5.93 11.28
N HIS A 125 1.71 7.11 10.98
CA HIS A 125 0.78 7.82 11.83
C HIS A 125 -0.54 8.02 11.10
N ASP A 126 -1.66 7.62 11.72
CA ASP A 126 -2.98 7.82 11.18
C ASP A 126 -3.48 9.23 11.47
N THR A 127 -3.47 10.08 10.45
CA THR A 127 -3.88 11.50 10.56
C THR A 127 -5.29 11.76 10.06
N ARG A 128 -6.03 10.72 9.68
CA ARG A 128 -7.32 10.90 9.00
C ARG A 128 -8.34 11.73 9.77
N GLN A 129 -8.37 11.64 11.10
CA GLN A 129 -9.30 12.42 11.92
C GLN A 129 -8.80 13.83 12.23
N GLU A 130 -7.52 14.10 12.12
CA GLU A 130 -6.95 15.44 12.34
C GLU A 130 -7.36 16.43 11.25
N ARG A 131 -7.78 15.92 10.09
CA ARG A 131 -8.21 16.75 8.95
C ARG A 131 -9.65 17.20 9.02
N LYS A 132 -10.40 16.78 10.03
CA LYS A 132 -11.83 17.10 10.22
C LYS A 132 -12.06 18.24 11.21
N ALA A 133 -11.04 18.94 11.59
CA ALA A 133 -11.21 20.11 12.43
C ALA A 133 -11.91 21.24 11.69
#